data_547191c843cbc3bc118c10b1dab74ade
#
_entry.id   547191c843cbc3bc118c10b1dab74ade
#
_cell.length_a   1.000
_cell.length_b   1.000
_cell.length_c   1.000
_cell.angle_alpha   90.00
_cell.angle_beta   90.00
_cell.angle_gamma   90.00
#
_symmetry.space_group_name_H-M   'P 1'
#
loop_
_entity.id
_entity.type
_entity.pdbx_description
1 polymer ?
#
loop_
_entity_poly.entity_id
_entity_poly.type
_entity_poly.pdbx_seq_one_letter_code
_entity_poly.pdbx_strand_id
1 'polypeptide(L)'
;DLKDAYHLREIYLKDNNARLWVLIGLSGITLLIGSVFAFSLAFPLRRLSRRLNKKLTSDDVAQHLTDFRIPSLEKRKDEIGLVYKNLIKLNDNLARIFADKERFAADISHEIKNPVSSIIAHTEVIRGNLNDQEKVQGTITTIQKQAIRINKLVSEISEAATVDHELVAAKREQFNLSVLLNDLVDHFRDAKATPGVKIMSDIAPNIQFVGLPDRFAQVVINLIENAISFARPRGTVTISLKRRWMKDLTLSVEDTGPGIPEEQLDKIFERFFTHREGTSEEDASSGLGLFIVKQVVEAHGGKVSVSNLRQGGAKFSISLKA
;
A
#
# COMPACT_ATOMS: atom_id res chain seq x y z
N ASP A 1 65.70 -29.60 -63.50
CA ASP A 1 66.28 -28.40 -64.09
C ASP A 1 66.21 -27.23 -63.11
N LEU A 2 67.27 -26.40 -63.03
CA LEU A 2 67.34 -25.27 -62.09
C LEU A 2 66.18 -24.29 -62.21
N LYS A 3 65.64 -24.13 -63.41
CA LYS A 3 64.45 -23.24 -63.69
C LYS A 3 63.17 -23.78 -63.07
N ASP A 4 62.96 -25.07 -63.08
CA ASP A 4 61.74 -25.66 -62.49
C ASP A 4 61.77 -25.58 -60.97
N ALA A 5 62.95 -25.70 -60.34
CA ALA A 5 63.14 -25.54 -58.92
C ALA A 5 62.85 -24.07 -58.46
N TYR A 6 63.24 -23.08 -59.26
CA TYR A 6 62.96 -21.68 -58.99
C TYR A 6 61.46 -21.37 -59.13
N HIS A 7 60.78 -21.94 -60.15
CA HIS A 7 59.37 -21.77 -60.35
C HIS A 7 58.53 -22.39 -59.25
N LEU A 8 58.88 -23.61 -58.78
CA LEU A 8 58.23 -24.27 -57.66
C LEU A 8 58.41 -23.50 -56.37
N ARG A 9 59.60 -22.93 -56.14
CA ARG A 9 59.86 -22.08 -54.97
C ARG A 9 59.04 -20.78 -54.95
N GLU A 10 58.90 -20.14 -56.10
CA GLU A 10 58.07 -18.93 -56.23
C GLU A 10 56.58 -19.21 -55.98
N ILE A 11 56.06 -20.32 -56.52
CA ILE A 11 54.70 -20.77 -56.28
C ILE A 11 54.49 -21.08 -54.79
N TYR A 12 55.45 -21.77 -54.14
CA TYR A 12 55.35 -22.10 -52.73
C TYR A 12 55.40 -20.86 -51.83
N LEU A 13 56.22 -19.88 -52.13
CA LEU A 13 56.32 -18.62 -51.42
C LEU A 13 55.07 -17.77 -51.58
N LYS A 14 54.46 -17.74 -52.77
CA LYS A 14 53.17 -17.06 -53.04
C LYS A 14 52.03 -17.72 -52.28
N ASP A 15 51.93 -19.04 -52.25
CA ASP A 15 50.92 -19.79 -51.52
C ASP A 15 51.06 -19.60 -50.01
N ASN A 16 52.29 -19.62 -49.48
CA ASN A 16 52.56 -19.38 -48.08
C ASN A 16 52.23 -17.96 -47.62
N ASN A 17 52.53 -16.97 -48.46
CA ASN A 17 52.14 -15.58 -48.18
C ASN A 17 50.62 -15.39 -48.25
N ALA A 18 49.94 -16.05 -49.18
CA ALA A 18 48.46 -15.99 -49.23
C ALA A 18 47.86 -16.62 -47.95
N ARG A 19 48.36 -17.73 -47.45
CA ARG A 19 47.94 -18.36 -46.16
C ARG A 19 48.21 -17.46 -44.98
N LEU A 20 49.34 -16.76 -44.92
CA LEU A 20 49.64 -15.77 -43.88
C LEU A 20 48.63 -14.61 -43.84
N TRP A 21 48.30 -14.07 -44.99
CA TRP A 21 47.28 -13.00 -45.07
C TRP A 21 45.89 -13.46 -44.65
N VAL A 22 45.51 -14.70 -44.97
CA VAL A 22 44.24 -15.30 -44.49
C VAL A 22 44.24 -15.46 -42.97
N LEU A 23 45.35 -15.92 -42.38
CA LEU A 23 45.49 -16.06 -40.93
C LEU A 23 45.44 -14.69 -40.19
N ILE A 24 46.10 -13.66 -40.74
CA ILE A 24 46.07 -12.30 -40.23
C ILE A 24 44.66 -11.74 -40.32
N GLY A 25 43.97 -11.97 -41.43
CA GLY A 25 42.56 -11.53 -41.62
C GLY A 25 41.62 -12.20 -40.63
N LEU A 26 41.72 -13.51 -40.42
CA LEU A 26 40.96 -14.26 -39.44
C LEU A 26 41.21 -13.78 -37.98
N SER A 27 42.49 -13.54 -37.63
CA SER A 27 42.84 -12.95 -36.35
C SER A 27 42.27 -11.55 -36.14
N GLY A 28 42.30 -10.71 -37.19
CA GLY A 28 41.70 -9.39 -37.15
C GLY A 28 40.17 -9.43 -36.94
N ILE A 29 39.48 -10.35 -37.62
CA ILE A 29 38.04 -10.57 -37.47
C ILE A 29 37.70 -11.04 -36.06
N THR A 30 38.44 -12.02 -35.50
CA THR A 30 38.19 -12.52 -34.14
C THR A 30 38.44 -11.46 -33.08
N LEU A 31 39.48 -10.63 -33.21
CA LEU A 31 39.71 -9.47 -32.33
C LEU A 31 38.62 -8.43 -32.44
N LEU A 32 38.12 -8.16 -33.64
CA LEU A 32 37.01 -7.23 -33.85
C LEU A 32 35.73 -7.72 -33.22
N ILE A 33 35.37 -9.00 -33.40
CA ILE A 33 34.20 -9.62 -32.77
C ILE A 33 34.33 -9.60 -31.24
N GLY A 34 35.52 -9.97 -30.72
CA GLY A 34 35.78 -9.90 -29.28
C GLY A 34 35.67 -8.50 -28.68
N SER A 35 36.15 -7.50 -29.40
CA SER A 35 36.04 -6.09 -29.02
C SER A 35 34.59 -5.63 -29.01
N VAL A 36 33.82 -5.92 -30.06
CA VAL A 36 32.40 -5.60 -30.16
C VAL A 36 31.63 -6.27 -29.01
N PHE A 37 31.90 -7.53 -28.73
CA PHE A 37 31.30 -8.25 -27.59
C PHE A 37 31.65 -7.60 -26.24
N ALA A 38 32.91 -7.27 -26.04
CA ALA A 38 33.36 -6.64 -24.79
C ALA A 38 32.69 -5.27 -24.57
N PHE A 39 32.62 -4.41 -25.60
CA PHE A 39 32.02 -3.10 -25.49
C PHE A 39 30.49 -3.14 -25.46
N SER A 40 29.85 -4.05 -26.16
CA SER A 40 28.40 -4.10 -26.25
C SER A 40 27.75 -4.84 -25.08
N LEU A 41 28.39 -5.87 -24.52
CA LEU A 41 27.83 -6.72 -23.45
C LEU A 41 28.62 -6.64 -22.15
N ALA A 42 29.91 -6.95 -22.18
CA ALA A 42 30.69 -7.13 -20.94
C ALA A 42 30.88 -5.82 -20.17
N PHE A 43 31.16 -4.73 -20.86
CA PHE A 43 31.43 -3.44 -20.22
C PHE A 43 30.18 -2.84 -19.54
N PRO A 44 29.00 -2.80 -20.19
CA PRO A 44 27.76 -2.33 -19.55
C PRO A 44 27.35 -3.19 -18.37
N LEU A 45 27.44 -4.53 -18.46
CA LEU A 45 27.12 -5.43 -17.36
C LEU A 45 28.07 -5.26 -16.17
N ARG A 46 29.38 -5.11 -16.40
CA ARG A 46 30.34 -4.82 -15.32
C ARG A 46 30.06 -3.49 -14.65
N ARG A 47 29.67 -2.46 -15.42
CA ARG A 47 29.32 -1.15 -14.88
C ARG A 47 28.04 -1.21 -14.02
N LEU A 48 27.06 -1.98 -14.46
CA LEU A 48 25.82 -2.22 -13.73
C LEU A 48 26.10 -2.98 -12.41
N SER A 49 26.84 -4.10 -12.49
CA SER A 49 27.21 -4.91 -11.33
C SER A 49 28.01 -4.14 -10.28
N ARG A 50 28.99 -3.32 -10.70
CA ARG A 50 29.78 -2.50 -9.76
C ARG A 50 28.94 -1.45 -9.06
N ARG A 51 27.98 -0.83 -9.75
CA ARG A 51 27.09 0.15 -9.12
C ARG A 51 26.10 -0.51 -8.18
N LEU A 52 25.55 -1.67 -8.54
CA LEU A 52 24.71 -2.46 -7.65
C LEU A 52 25.44 -2.87 -6.36
N ASN A 53 26.63 -3.48 -6.48
CA ASN A 53 27.39 -3.92 -5.31
C ASN A 53 27.76 -2.74 -4.39
N LYS A 54 28.18 -1.60 -4.94
CA LYS A 54 28.54 -0.43 -4.13
C LYS A 54 27.35 0.10 -3.31
N LYS A 55 26.12 -0.04 -3.80
CA LYS A 55 24.90 0.43 -3.13
C LYS A 55 24.33 -0.56 -2.14
N LEU A 56 24.42 -1.85 -2.41
CA LEU A 56 23.96 -2.91 -1.50
C LEU A 56 24.82 -3.04 -0.23
N THR A 57 26.05 -2.52 -0.24
CA THR A 57 26.97 -2.56 0.90
C THR A 57 26.98 -1.27 1.73
N SER A 58 26.18 -0.28 1.39
CA SER A 58 26.07 0.97 2.20
C SER A 58 24.96 0.80 3.23
N ASP A 59 25.21 1.22 4.48
CA ASP A 59 24.26 1.13 5.61
C ASP A 59 22.98 1.97 5.40
N ASP A 60 22.97 2.89 4.44
CA ASP A 60 21.85 3.77 4.14
C ASP A 60 21.19 3.41 2.79
N VAL A 61 20.53 2.26 2.78
CA VAL A 61 19.90 1.69 1.56
C VAL A 61 18.82 2.62 1.01
N ALA A 62 18.06 3.29 1.87
CA ALA A 62 16.92 4.12 1.47
C ALA A 62 17.33 5.37 0.67
N GLN A 63 18.36 6.10 1.10
CA GLN A 63 18.86 7.30 0.39
C GLN A 63 19.51 6.95 -0.95
N HIS A 64 20.08 5.74 -1.07
CA HIS A 64 20.80 5.33 -2.27
C HIS A 64 19.94 4.66 -3.35
N LEU A 65 18.71 4.27 -3.04
CA LEU A 65 17.77 3.72 -4.03
C LEU A 65 17.33 4.76 -5.08
N THR A 66 17.29 6.04 -4.72
CA THR A 66 16.79 7.11 -5.60
C THR A 66 17.75 7.51 -6.73
N ASP A 67 19.04 7.21 -6.65
CA ASP A 67 20.06 7.66 -7.61
C ASP A 67 20.68 6.51 -8.44
N PHE A 68 19.87 5.54 -8.86
CA PHE A 68 20.33 4.36 -9.62
C PHE A 68 20.28 4.56 -11.14
N ARG A 69 20.22 5.78 -11.67
CA ARG A 69 20.10 6.00 -13.11
C ARG A 69 21.44 5.99 -13.84
N ILE A 70 21.54 5.19 -14.91
CA ILE A 70 22.70 5.13 -15.84
C ILE A 70 22.18 5.57 -17.23
N PRO A 71 22.38 6.84 -17.62
CA PRO A 71 21.80 7.38 -18.86
C PRO A 71 22.19 6.63 -20.14
N SER A 72 23.38 6.03 -20.16
CA SER A 72 23.83 5.23 -21.30
C SER A 72 23.07 3.91 -21.47
N LEU A 73 22.51 3.32 -20.40
CA LEU A 73 21.70 2.11 -20.45
C LEU A 73 20.22 2.41 -20.69
N GLU A 74 19.75 3.57 -20.24
CA GLU A 74 18.35 4.00 -20.39
C GLU A 74 17.97 4.22 -21.86
N LYS A 75 18.93 4.69 -22.67
CA LYS A 75 18.76 4.94 -24.12
C LYS A 75 18.83 3.69 -24.99
N ARG A 76 19.23 2.55 -24.43
CA ARG A 76 19.33 1.30 -25.20
C ARG A 76 17.94 0.74 -25.53
N LYS A 77 17.83 0.18 -26.75
CA LYS A 77 16.59 -0.43 -27.26
C LYS A 77 16.69 -1.97 -27.35
N ASP A 78 17.80 -2.54 -26.93
CA ASP A 78 18.08 -3.97 -26.93
C ASP A 78 17.65 -4.64 -25.60
N GLU A 79 17.90 -5.93 -25.46
CA GLU A 79 17.58 -6.77 -24.30
C GLU A 79 18.22 -6.22 -23.02
N ILE A 80 19.44 -5.68 -23.09
CA ILE A 80 20.12 -5.06 -21.94
C ILE A 80 19.39 -3.81 -21.50
N GLY A 81 18.92 -3.00 -22.44
CA GLY A 81 18.10 -1.83 -22.15
C GLY A 81 16.77 -2.20 -21.51
N LEU A 82 16.14 -3.31 -21.95
CA LEU A 82 14.91 -3.82 -21.36
C LEU A 82 15.12 -4.30 -19.91
N VAL A 83 16.16 -5.10 -19.67
CA VAL A 83 16.53 -5.56 -18.31
C VAL A 83 16.82 -4.37 -17.40
N TYR A 84 17.57 -3.38 -17.89
CA TYR A 84 17.86 -2.18 -17.13
C TYR A 84 16.59 -1.40 -16.75
N LYS A 85 15.66 -1.20 -17.68
CA LYS A 85 14.37 -0.52 -17.41
C LYS A 85 13.53 -1.26 -16.38
N ASN A 86 13.49 -2.59 -16.43
CA ASN A 86 12.79 -3.39 -15.44
C ASN A 86 13.45 -3.29 -14.06
N LEU A 87 14.79 -3.26 -14.02
CA LEU A 87 15.55 -3.06 -12.78
C LEU A 87 15.28 -1.68 -12.16
N ILE A 88 15.22 -0.61 -12.98
CA ILE A 88 14.84 0.72 -12.50
C ILE A 88 13.43 0.73 -11.92
N LYS A 89 12.45 0.13 -12.62
CA LYS A 89 11.08 0.02 -12.09
C LYS A 89 11.03 -0.71 -10.75
N LEU A 90 11.78 -1.80 -10.63
CA LEU A 90 11.86 -2.55 -9.37
C LEU A 90 12.48 -1.69 -8.26
N ASN A 91 13.57 -0.98 -8.57
CA ASN A 91 14.24 -0.09 -7.63
C ASN A 91 13.33 1.07 -7.18
N ASP A 92 12.62 1.72 -8.13
CA ASP A 92 11.68 2.79 -7.82
C ASP A 92 10.51 2.29 -6.93
N ASN A 93 10.02 1.06 -7.18
CA ASN A 93 9.01 0.43 -6.33
C ASN A 93 9.54 0.15 -4.92
N LEU A 94 10.76 -0.38 -4.80
CA LEU A 94 11.41 -0.61 -3.51
C LEU A 94 11.60 0.71 -2.74
N ALA A 95 12.07 1.77 -3.41
CA ALA A 95 12.24 3.09 -2.80
C ALA A 95 10.92 3.64 -2.23
N ARG A 96 9.81 3.48 -2.98
CA ARG A 96 8.47 3.85 -2.50
C ARG A 96 8.06 3.04 -1.28
N ILE A 97 8.24 1.72 -1.29
CA ILE A 97 7.91 0.84 -0.16
C ILE A 97 8.69 1.26 1.09
N PHE A 98 9.97 1.58 0.97
CA PHE A 98 10.78 2.05 2.09
C PHE A 98 10.30 3.41 2.62
N ALA A 99 10.07 4.38 1.73
CA ALA A 99 9.56 5.69 2.10
C ALA A 99 8.18 5.61 2.80
N ASP A 100 7.30 4.73 2.32
CA ASP A 100 5.99 4.49 2.92
C ASP A 100 6.11 3.83 4.30
N LYS A 101 7.07 2.91 4.49
CA LYS A 101 7.35 2.31 5.80
C LYS A 101 7.92 3.31 6.80
N GLU A 102 8.84 4.18 6.37
CA GLU A 102 9.39 5.24 7.24
C GLU A 102 8.30 6.22 7.69
N ARG A 103 7.46 6.67 6.76
CA ARG A 103 6.29 7.50 7.11
C ARG A 103 5.39 6.79 8.10
N PHE A 104 5.04 5.54 7.83
CA PHE A 104 4.20 4.75 8.72
C PHE A 104 4.77 4.67 10.13
N ALA A 105 6.07 4.41 10.29
CA ALA A 105 6.72 4.39 11.60
C ALA A 105 6.71 5.76 12.29
N ALA A 106 6.91 6.85 11.55
CA ALA A 106 6.82 8.20 12.06
C ALA A 106 5.40 8.55 12.53
N ASP A 107 4.39 8.23 11.72
CA ASP A 107 2.99 8.48 12.01
C ASP A 107 2.55 7.70 13.27
N ILE A 108 2.92 6.40 13.39
CA ILE A 108 2.70 5.60 14.60
C ILE A 108 3.30 6.27 15.82
N SER A 109 4.55 6.74 15.70
CA SER A 109 5.25 7.38 16.82
C SER A 109 4.53 8.63 17.30
N HIS A 110 4.00 9.43 16.38
CA HIS A 110 3.22 10.61 16.69
C HIS A 110 1.88 10.26 17.34
N GLU A 111 1.13 9.31 16.77
CA GLU A 111 -0.20 8.91 17.27
C GLU A 111 -0.13 8.22 18.64
N ILE A 112 0.95 7.50 18.95
CA ILE A 112 1.16 6.93 20.31
C ILE A 112 1.64 7.99 21.28
N LYS A 113 2.52 8.92 20.88
CA LYS A 113 3.06 9.95 21.76
C LYS A 113 1.97 10.86 22.30
N ASN A 114 0.95 11.18 21.52
CA ASN A 114 -0.14 12.08 21.92
C ASN A 114 -0.90 11.56 23.16
N PRO A 115 -1.52 10.36 23.17
CA PRO A 115 -2.22 9.84 24.34
C PRO A 115 -1.28 9.58 25.52
N VAL A 116 -0.03 9.16 25.29
CA VAL A 116 0.99 8.99 26.34
C VAL A 116 1.29 10.31 27.02
N SER A 117 1.49 11.38 26.26
CA SER A 117 1.73 12.73 26.82
C SER A 117 0.52 13.24 27.60
N SER A 118 -0.69 12.96 27.12
CA SER A 118 -1.93 13.26 27.84
C SER A 118 -2.00 12.51 29.19
N ILE A 119 -1.68 11.21 29.21
CA ILE A 119 -1.64 10.42 30.45
C ILE A 119 -0.63 11.03 31.45
N ILE A 120 0.57 11.36 30.99
CA ILE A 120 1.62 11.98 31.84
C ILE A 120 1.11 13.29 32.46
N ALA A 121 0.55 14.18 31.62
CA ALA A 121 0.02 15.46 32.10
C ALA A 121 -1.11 15.27 33.13
N HIS A 122 -2.03 14.33 32.92
CA HIS A 122 -3.11 14.03 33.86
C HIS A 122 -2.62 13.40 35.16
N THR A 123 -1.52 12.63 35.15
CA THR A 123 -0.92 12.11 36.41
C THR A 123 -0.35 13.25 37.27
N GLU A 124 0.20 14.31 36.63
CA GLU A 124 0.66 15.50 37.36
C GLU A 124 -0.51 16.28 37.97
N VAL A 125 -1.65 16.36 37.27
CA VAL A 125 -2.87 16.98 37.80
C VAL A 125 -3.35 16.25 39.05
N ILE A 126 -3.35 14.91 39.07
CA ILE A 126 -3.68 14.10 40.26
C ILE A 126 -2.74 14.43 41.42
N ARG A 127 -1.43 14.46 41.16
CA ARG A 127 -0.42 14.77 42.21
C ARG A 127 -0.62 16.14 42.89
N GLY A 128 -1.09 17.12 42.11
CA GLY A 128 -1.36 18.48 42.60
C GLY A 128 -2.72 18.65 43.31
N ASN A 129 -3.65 17.71 43.16
CA ASN A 129 -5.03 17.85 43.62
C ASN A 129 -5.53 16.63 44.46
N LEU A 130 -4.68 15.99 45.23
CA LEU A 130 -5.00 14.78 45.97
C LEU A 130 -6.21 14.91 46.94
N ASN A 131 -6.51 16.12 47.38
CA ASN A 131 -7.60 16.40 48.32
C ASN A 131 -8.95 16.66 47.59
N ASP A 132 -8.97 16.77 46.25
CA ASP A 132 -10.17 17.00 45.46
C ASP A 132 -10.58 15.69 44.76
N GLN A 133 -11.44 14.92 45.47
CA GLN A 133 -11.86 13.59 45.03
C GLN A 133 -12.58 13.58 43.71
N GLU A 134 -13.40 14.58 43.41
CA GLU A 134 -14.16 14.68 42.17
C GLU A 134 -13.22 14.93 40.96
N LYS A 135 -12.27 15.86 41.14
CA LYS A 135 -11.26 16.18 40.13
C LYS A 135 -10.32 15.00 39.86
N VAL A 136 -9.91 14.29 40.92
CA VAL A 136 -9.10 13.07 40.82
C VAL A 136 -9.84 12.00 40.05
N GLN A 137 -11.13 11.74 40.37
CA GLN A 137 -11.93 10.72 39.68
C GLN A 137 -12.14 11.05 38.20
N GLY A 138 -12.42 12.31 37.85
CA GLY A 138 -12.53 12.76 36.47
C GLY A 138 -11.21 12.57 35.71
N THR A 139 -10.10 12.90 36.32
CA THR A 139 -8.75 12.73 35.74
C THR A 139 -8.40 11.26 35.53
N ILE A 140 -8.72 10.37 36.47
CA ILE A 140 -8.54 8.92 36.33
C ILE A 140 -9.35 8.39 35.13
N THR A 141 -10.60 8.84 34.98
CA THR A 141 -11.45 8.46 33.85
C THR A 141 -10.81 8.86 32.52
N THR A 142 -10.20 10.05 32.44
CA THR A 142 -9.49 10.51 31.23
C THR A 142 -8.26 9.64 30.95
N ILE A 143 -7.46 9.30 31.97
CA ILE A 143 -6.32 8.39 31.82
C ILE A 143 -6.77 7.02 31.30
N GLN A 144 -7.85 6.47 31.85
CA GLN A 144 -8.39 5.18 31.39
C GLN A 144 -8.83 5.26 29.92
N LYS A 145 -9.50 6.34 29.49
CA LYS A 145 -9.87 6.54 28.08
C LYS A 145 -8.64 6.58 27.15
N GLN A 146 -7.58 7.29 27.54
CA GLN A 146 -6.34 7.34 26.77
C GLN A 146 -5.65 5.97 26.68
N ALA A 147 -5.66 5.19 27.75
CA ALA A 147 -5.11 3.83 27.75
C ALA A 147 -5.89 2.89 26.81
N ILE A 148 -7.24 2.97 26.82
CA ILE A 148 -8.10 2.22 25.90
C ILE A 148 -7.81 2.65 24.44
N ARG A 149 -7.62 3.96 24.18
CA ARG A 149 -7.26 4.47 22.87
C ARG A 149 -5.93 3.89 22.37
N ILE A 150 -4.90 3.83 23.24
CA ILE A 150 -3.61 3.22 22.88
C ILE A 150 -3.80 1.75 22.51
N ASN A 151 -4.58 1.00 23.30
CA ASN A 151 -4.86 -0.41 23.01
C ASN A 151 -5.54 -0.59 21.64
N LYS A 152 -6.53 0.25 21.33
CA LYS A 152 -7.20 0.25 20.02
C LYS A 152 -6.21 0.57 18.88
N LEU A 153 -5.37 1.60 19.04
CA LEU A 153 -4.33 1.97 18.07
C LEU A 153 -3.36 0.81 17.81
N VAL A 154 -2.88 0.12 18.85
CA VAL A 154 -1.96 -1.01 18.71
C VAL A 154 -2.62 -2.16 17.94
N SER A 155 -3.90 -2.46 18.21
CA SER A 155 -4.66 -3.47 17.48
C SER A 155 -4.81 -3.10 16.00
N GLU A 156 -5.20 -1.87 15.69
CA GLU A 156 -5.37 -1.38 14.31
C GLU A 156 -4.05 -1.32 13.54
N ILE A 157 -2.94 -0.96 14.21
CA ILE A 157 -1.58 -1.00 13.61
C ILE A 157 -1.19 -2.44 13.27
N SER A 158 -1.44 -3.39 14.20
CA SER A 158 -1.16 -4.80 13.96
C SER A 158 -1.97 -5.33 12.79
N GLU A 159 -3.24 -4.98 12.71
CA GLU A 159 -4.11 -5.33 11.60
C GLU A 159 -3.63 -4.73 10.27
N ALA A 160 -3.32 -3.43 10.23
CA ALA A 160 -2.81 -2.77 9.04
C ALA A 160 -1.47 -3.37 8.55
N ALA A 161 -0.62 -3.84 9.47
CA ALA A 161 0.64 -4.48 9.13
C ALA A 161 0.48 -5.90 8.58
N THR A 162 -0.57 -6.63 8.99
CA THR A 162 -0.81 -8.02 8.57
C THR A 162 -1.70 -8.13 7.34
N VAL A 163 -2.53 -7.14 7.06
CA VAL A 163 -3.47 -7.12 5.93
C VAL A 163 -2.78 -7.44 4.61
N ASP A 164 -1.66 -6.77 4.29
CA ASP A 164 -0.95 -6.99 3.02
C ASP A 164 -0.47 -8.43 2.85
N HIS A 165 0.03 -9.06 3.93
CA HIS A 165 0.51 -10.44 3.89
C HIS A 165 -0.64 -11.44 3.76
N GLU A 166 -1.71 -11.25 4.51
CA GLU A 166 -2.87 -12.15 4.48
C GLU A 166 -3.63 -12.07 3.15
N LEU A 167 -3.78 -10.87 2.58
CA LEU A 167 -4.44 -10.68 1.28
C LEU A 167 -3.74 -11.42 0.13
N VAL A 168 -2.42 -11.65 0.24
CA VAL A 168 -1.62 -12.41 -0.73
C VAL A 168 -1.64 -13.91 -0.43
N ALA A 169 -1.56 -14.30 0.86
CA ALA A 169 -1.35 -15.68 1.29
C ALA A 169 -2.65 -16.44 1.55
N ALA A 170 -3.73 -15.77 1.95
CA ALA A 170 -4.96 -16.43 2.35
C ALA A 170 -5.78 -16.93 1.14
N LYS A 171 -6.34 -18.12 1.29
CA LYS A 171 -7.21 -18.72 0.28
C LYS A 171 -8.57 -18.05 0.31
N ARG A 172 -8.97 -17.44 -0.79
CA ARG A 172 -10.32 -16.89 -0.96
C ARG A 172 -11.34 -18.02 -1.00
N GLU A 173 -12.46 -17.80 -0.37
CA GLU A 173 -13.57 -18.74 -0.33
C GLU A 173 -14.87 -18.09 -0.81
N GLN A 174 -15.80 -18.92 -1.24
CA GLN A 174 -17.14 -18.45 -1.62
C GLN A 174 -18.01 -18.39 -0.37
N PHE A 175 -18.60 -17.23 -0.10
CA PHE A 175 -19.50 -17.02 1.02
C PHE A 175 -20.71 -16.16 0.62
N ASN A 176 -21.74 -16.18 1.45
CA ASN A 176 -22.94 -15.38 1.24
C ASN A 176 -22.78 -13.99 1.88
N LEU A 177 -22.47 -13.00 1.04
CA LEU A 177 -22.27 -11.61 1.47
C LEU A 177 -23.55 -11.01 2.06
N SER A 178 -24.73 -11.40 1.58
CA SER A 178 -26.00 -10.91 2.14
C SER A 178 -26.22 -11.37 3.58
N VAL A 179 -25.85 -12.62 3.90
CA VAL A 179 -25.93 -13.15 5.28
C VAL A 179 -24.96 -12.38 6.18
N LEU A 180 -23.70 -12.30 5.78
CA LEU A 180 -22.68 -11.57 6.54
C LEU A 180 -23.11 -10.12 6.88
N LEU A 181 -23.68 -9.41 5.89
CA LEU A 181 -24.13 -8.03 6.11
C LEU A 181 -25.34 -7.96 7.04
N ASN A 182 -26.30 -8.87 6.94
CA ASN A 182 -27.44 -8.89 7.83
C ASN A 182 -27.04 -9.17 9.28
N ASP A 183 -26.16 -10.15 9.50
CA ASP A 183 -25.64 -10.50 10.82
C ASP A 183 -24.93 -9.28 11.48
N LEU A 184 -24.10 -8.55 10.71
CA LEU A 184 -23.45 -7.36 11.20
C LEU A 184 -24.46 -6.22 11.48
N VAL A 185 -25.42 -6.00 10.60
CA VAL A 185 -26.46 -4.98 10.81
C VAL A 185 -27.27 -5.26 12.06
N ASP A 186 -27.66 -6.52 12.30
CA ASP A 186 -28.43 -6.91 13.47
C ASP A 186 -27.58 -6.74 14.74
N HIS A 187 -26.31 -7.12 14.70
CA HIS A 187 -25.38 -6.85 15.80
C HIS A 187 -25.33 -5.37 16.20
N PHE A 188 -25.22 -4.46 15.23
CA PHE A 188 -25.19 -3.02 15.51
C PHE A 188 -26.54 -2.44 15.93
N ARG A 189 -27.66 -3.03 15.52
CA ARG A 189 -29.01 -2.64 15.98
C ARG A 189 -29.24 -2.99 17.45
N ASP A 190 -28.73 -4.17 17.88
CA ASP A 190 -28.90 -4.66 19.25
C ASP A 190 -27.87 -4.05 20.22
N ALA A 191 -26.79 -3.46 19.70
CA ALA A 191 -25.71 -2.94 20.52
C ALA A 191 -26.17 -1.70 21.31
N LYS A 192 -26.07 -1.74 22.65
CA LYS A 192 -26.24 -0.58 23.53
C LYS A 192 -25.26 0.58 23.24
N ALA A 193 -24.27 0.31 22.39
CA ALA A 193 -23.23 1.26 21.98
C ALA A 193 -23.69 2.32 20.97
N THR A 194 -24.92 2.22 20.44
CA THR A 194 -25.47 3.15 19.42
C THR A 194 -26.67 3.97 19.90
N PRO A 195 -26.66 4.57 21.11
CA PRO A 195 -27.81 5.29 21.62
C PRO A 195 -28.15 6.46 20.70
N GLY A 196 -29.37 6.42 20.14
CA GLY A 196 -29.92 7.48 19.32
C GLY A 196 -29.56 7.48 17.84
N VAL A 197 -28.81 6.50 17.33
CA VAL A 197 -28.57 6.32 15.89
C VAL A 197 -29.50 5.23 15.34
N LYS A 198 -30.22 5.53 14.27
CA LYS A 198 -31.10 4.57 13.58
C LYS A 198 -30.33 3.82 12.50
N ILE A 199 -30.26 2.49 12.55
CA ILE A 199 -29.63 1.66 11.54
C ILE A 199 -30.68 1.07 10.60
N MET A 200 -30.56 1.38 9.31
CA MET A 200 -31.41 0.88 8.22
C MET A 200 -30.60 0.02 7.26
N SER A 201 -31.28 -0.95 6.63
CA SER A 201 -30.62 -1.82 5.63
C SER A 201 -31.53 -2.04 4.41
N ASP A 202 -30.90 -2.10 3.23
CA ASP A 202 -31.50 -2.50 1.96
C ASP A 202 -30.53 -3.47 1.26
N ILE A 203 -30.59 -4.75 1.69
CA ILE A 203 -29.64 -5.78 1.31
C ILE A 203 -30.33 -6.76 0.36
N ALA A 204 -29.90 -6.79 -0.89
CA ALA A 204 -30.36 -7.78 -1.85
C ALA A 204 -30.03 -9.22 -1.37
N PRO A 205 -30.98 -10.17 -1.42
CA PRO A 205 -30.78 -11.50 -0.88
C PRO A 205 -29.86 -12.35 -1.75
N ASN A 206 -29.22 -13.33 -1.11
CA ASN A 206 -28.49 -14.43 -1.77
C ASN A 206 -27.34 -14.00 -2.69
N ILE A 207 -26.63 -12.96 -2.34
CA ILE A 207 -25.43 -12.53 -3.08
C ILE A 207 -24.24 -13.36 -2.62
N GLN A 208 -23.72 -14.19 -3.53
CA GLN A 208 -22.48 -14.94 -3.33
C GLN A 208 -21.29 -14.08 -3.77
N PHE A 209 -20.23 -14.12 -2.99
CA PHE A 209 -18.98 -13.42 -3.27
C PHE A 209 -17.78 -14.33 -2.98
N VAL A 210 -16.71 -14.17 -3.76
CA VAL A 210 -15.45 -14.91 -3.56
C VAL A 210 -14.40 -13.98 -2.96
N GLY A 211 -14.04 -14.22 -1.72
CA GLY A 211 -13.14 -13.34 -0.99
C GLY A 211 -12.72 -13.91 0.36
N LEU A 212 -12.32 -13.03 1.27
CA LEU A 212 -11.97 -13.33 2.65
C LEU A 212 -13.08 -12.81 3.57
N PRO A 213 -13.96 -13.67 4.13
CA PRO A 213 -15.14 -13.25 4.89
C PRO A 213 -14.79 -12.34 6.07
N ASP A 214 -13.77 -12.69 6.87
CA ASP A 214 -13.35 -11.94 8.04
C ASP A 214 -12.87 -10.53 7.66
N ARG A 215 -12.15 -10.40 6.53
CA ARG A 215 -11.69 -9.11 6.04
C ARG A 215 -12.83 -8.26 5.48
N PHE A 216 -13.84 -8.90 4.87
CA PHE A 216 -15.05 -8.19 4.46
C PHE A 216 -15.90 -7.76 5.65
N ALA A 217 -16.02 -8.60 6.69
CA ALA A 217 -16.66 -8.21 7.95
C ALA A 217 -15.98 -6.96 8.53
N GLN A 218 -14.65 -6.94 8.59
CA GLN A 218 -13.86 -5.79 9.06
C GLN A 218 -14.11 -4.52 8.22
N VAL A 219 -14.16 -4.63 6.88
CA VAL A 219 -14.51 -3.52 6.00
C VAL A 219 -15.84 -2.90 6.38
N VAL A 220 -16.86 -3.75 6.57
CA VAL A 220 -18.22 -3.31 6.90
C VAL A 220 -18.29 -2.71 8.30
N ILE A 221 -17.64 -3.32 9.28
CA ILE A 221 -17.54 -2.81 10.65
C ILE A 221 -16.90 -1.41 10.65
N ASN A 222 -15.77 -1.23 9.98
CA ASN A 222 -15.08 0.06 9.90
C ASN A 222 -15.96 1.14 9.27
N LEU A 223 -16.72 0.81 8.22
CA LEU A 223 -17.63 1.77 7.59
C LEU A 223 -18.84 2.09 8.47
N ILE A 224 -19.43 1.10 9.15
CA ILE A 224 -20.58 1.30 10.04
C ILE A 224 -20.16 2.10 11.28
N GLU A 225 -19.04 1.77 11.93
CA GLU A 225 -18.51 2.52 13.09
C GLU A 225 -18.23 3.98 12.72
N ASN A 226 -17.61 4.19 11.55
CA ASN A 226 -17.36 5.54 11.05
C ASN A 226 -18.68 6.30 10.84
N ALA A 227 -19.65 5.70 10.16
CA ALA A 227 -20.95 6.30 9.90
C ALA A 227 -21.72 6.61 11.19
N ILE A 228 -21.74 5.70 12.18
CA ILE A 228 -22.36 5.93 13.48
C ILE A 228 -21.70 7.10 14.21
N SER A 229 -20.38 7.16 14.18
CA SER A 229 -19.61 8.20 14.85
C SER A 229 -19.95 9.60 14.32
N PHE A 230 -20.17 9.76 13.01
CA PHE A 230 -20.54 11.04 12.40
C PHE A 230 -22.04 11.33 12.41
N ALA A 231 -22.89 10.29 12.46
CA ALA A 231 -24.36 10.48 12.49
C ALA A 231 -24.90 10.91 13.86
N ARG A 232 -24.11 10.87 14.94
CA ARG A 232 -24.54 11.27 16.31
C ARG A 232 -24.79 12.79 16.42
N PRO A 233 -25.72 13.26 17.29
CA PRO A 233 -26.76 12.49 17.97
C PRO A 233 -28.04 12.41 17.13
N ARG A 234 -28.73 11.29 17.10
CA ARG A 234 -30.04 11.07 16.42
C ARG A 234 -29.98 10.98 14.90
N GLY A 235 -28.84 10.60 14.31
CA GLY A 235 -28.72 10.38 12.88
C GLY A 235 -29.21 9.01 12.43
N THR A 236 -29.12 8.79 11.12
CA THR A 236 -29.46 7.51 10.48
C THR A 236 -28.23 7.01 9.71
N VAL A 237 -27.95 5.70 9.82
CA VAL A 237 -26.97 4.99 9.00
C VAL A 237 -27.70 3.98 8.14
N THR A 238 -27.50 4.01 6.84
CA THR A 238 -28.14 3.10 5.87
C THR A 238 -27.09 2.25 5.19
N ILE A 239 -27.23 0.94 5.30
CA ILE A 239 -26.37 -0.05 4.65
C ILE A 239 -27.13 -0.64 3.47
N SER A 240 -26.58 -0.60 2.26
CA SER A 240 -27.22 -1.20 1.11
C SER A 240 -26.28 -2.08 0.30
N LEU A 241 -26.80 -3.22 -0.16
CA LEU A 241 -26.12 -4.13 -1.07
C LEU A 241 -27.02 -4.35 -2.28
N LYS A 242 -26.53 -3.97 -3.46
CA LYS A 242 -27.31 -4.08 -4.72
C LYS A 242 -26.47 -4.77 -5.78
N ARG A 243 -27.12 -5.64 -6.55
CA ARG A 243 -26.53 -6.16 -7.78
C ARG A 243 -26.78 -5.13 -8.88
N ARG A 244 -25.71 -4.63 -9.45
CA ARG A 244 -25.75 -3.81 -10.67
C ARG A 244 -25.64 -4.74 -11.87
N TRP A 245 -25.69 -4.23 -13.07
CA TRP A 245 -25.76 -5.03 -14.28
C TRP A 245 -24.66 -6.12 -14.34
N MET A 246 -25.05 -7.34 -14.80
CA MET A 246 -24.24 -8.57 -14.98
C MET A 246 -23.64 -9.13 -13.66
N LYS A 247 -22.40 -8.80 -13.31
CA LYS A 247 -21.68 -9.33 -12.15
C LYS A 247 -21.21 -8.25 -11.18
N ASP A 248 -21.58 -7.00 -11.41
CA ASP A 248 -21.13 -5.91 -10.56
C ASP A 248 -22.01 -5.79 -9.32
N LEU A 249 -21.38 -5.77 -8.16
CA LEU A 249 -22.02 -5.55 -6.87
C LEU A 249 -21.65 -4.14 -6.37
N THR A 250 -22.61 -3.48 -5.75
CA THR A 250 -22.38 -2.22 -5.05
C THR A 250 -22.84 -2.39 -3.61
N LEU A 251 -21.88 -2.28 -2.69
CA LEU A 251 -22.13 -2.13 -1.26
C LEU A 251 -21.98 -0.64 -0.93
N SER A 252 -22.95 -0.04 -0.23
CA SER A 252 -22.81 1.33 0.26
C SER A 252 -23.22 1.46 1.71
N VAL A 253 -22.53 2.37 2.41
CA VAL A 253 -22.86 2.83 3.76
C VAL A 253 -23.04 4.35 3.69
N GLU A 254 -24.22 4.82 4.12
CA GLU A 254 -24.62 6.21 4.10
C GLU A 254 -24.90 6.69 5.52
N ASP A 255 -24.48 7.89 5.85
CA ASP A 255 -24.78 8.54 7.12
C ASP A 255 -25.48 9.88 6.91
N THR A 256 -26.10 10.41 7.97
CA THR A 256 -26.73 11.73 7.98
C THR A 256 -25.89 12.76 8.78
N GLY A 257 -24.59 12.57 8.80
CA GLY A 257 -23.64 13.47 9.45
C GLY A 257 -23.43 14.80 8.68
N PRO A 258 -22.37 15.54 9.01
CA PRO A 258 -22.08 16.83 8.37
C PRO A 258 -21.56 16.69 6.94
N GLY A 259 -21.19 15.47 6.50
CA GLY A 259 -20.46 15.25 5.25
C GLY A 259 -18.96 15.48 5.41
N ILE A 260 -18.26 15.52 4.28
CA ILE A 260 -16.79 15.60 4.20
C ILE A 260 -16.44 16.81 3.33
N PRO A 261 -15.54 17.72 3.75
CA PRO A 261 -15.06 18.81 2.90
C PRO A 261 -14.50 18.29 1.57
N GLU A 262 -14.82 18.95 0.45
CA GLU A 262 -14.46 18.48 -0.90
C GLU A 262 -12.95 18.26 -1.07
N GLU A 263 -12.13 19.13 -0.48
CA GLU A 263 -10.65 19.07 -0.49
C GLU A 263 -10.06 17.87 0.28
N GLN A 264 -10.89 17.17 1.03
CA GLN A 264 -10.48 16.00 1.85
C GLN A 264 -10.97 14.68 1.30
N LEU A 265 -11.92 14.68 0.36
CA LEU A 265 -12.52 13.45 -0.19
C LEU A 265 -11.47 12.45 -0.72
N ASP A 266 -10.38 12.93 -1.32
CA ASP A 266 -9.31 12.08 -1.82
C ASP A 266 -8.37 11.59 -0.71
N LYS A 267 -8.29 12.30 0.42
CA LYS A 267 -7.33 12.05 1.50
C LYS A 267 -7.86 11.14 2.60
N ILE A 268 -9.17 11.01 2.75
CA ILE A 268 -9.77 10.24 3.85
C ILE A 268 -9.36 8.76 3.89
N PHE A 269 -8.83 8.23 2.81
CA PHE A 269 -8.32 6.87 2.71
C PHE A 269 -6.79 6.78 2.96
N GLU A 270 -6.13 7.90 3.25
CA GLU A 270 -4.72 7.91 3.66
C GLU A 270 -4.59 7.43 5.10
N ARG A 271 -3.43 6.86 5.44
CA ARG A 271 -3.16 6.37 6.80
C ARG A 271 -3.17 7.53 7.78
N PHE A 272 -3.75 7.31 8.95
CA PHE A 272 -3.85 8.28 10.06
C PHE A 272 -4.53 9.60 9.69
N PHE A 273 -5.23 9.64 8.57
CA PHE A 273 -6.01 10.82 8.23
C PHE A 273 -7.23 10.91 9.15
N THR A 274 -7.26 11.95 9.97
CA THR A 274 -8.38 12.29 10.84
C THR A 274 -8.73 13.76 10.65
N HIS A 275 -9.97 14.07 10.36
CA HIS A 275 -10.46 15.44 10.35
C HIS A 275 -11.75 15.50 11.13
N ARG A 276 -11.71 16.16 12.29
CA ARG A 276 -12.89 16.49 13.08
C ARG A 276 -12.74 17.90 13.62
N GLU A 277 -13.39 18.87 12.98
CA GLU A 277 -13.53 20.20 13.54
C GLU A 277 -14.46 20.15 14.76
N GLY A 278 -13.97 20.58 15.92
CA GLY A 278 -14.80 20.82 17.11
C GLY A 278 -15.26 19.62 17.92
N THR A 279 -14.75 18.40 17.66
CA THR A 279 -15.04 17.24 18.52
C THR A 279 -14.00 17.10 19.63
N SER A 280 -14.48 16.69 20.83
CA SER A 280 -13.61 16.35 21.95
C SER A 280 -12.62 15.25 21.54
N GLU A 281 -11.41 15.26 22.10
CA GLU A 281 -10.38 14.22 21.91
C GLU A 281 -10.89 12.79 22.17
N GLU A 282 -12.06 12.69 22.81
CA GLU A 282 -12.70 11.44 23.20
C GLU A 282 -13.23 10.58 22.04
N ASP A 283 -13.58 11.22 20.90
CA ASP A 283 -14.16 10.55 19.73
C ASP A 283 -13.18 10.38 18.56
N ALA A 284 -11.90 10.71 18.75
CA ALA A 284 -10.90 10.64 17.70
C ALA A 284 -10.64 9.19 17.23
N SER A 285 -11.05 8.89 16.01
CA SER A 285 -10.67 7.65 15.32
C SER A 285 -9.17 7.68 15.00
N SER A 286 -8.53 6.50 14.88
CA SER A 286 -7.10 6.38 14.55
C SER A 286 -6.74 6.83 13.13
N GLY A 287 -7.73 6.95 12.24
CA GLY A 287 -7.49 7.18 10.82
C GLY A 287 -6.96 5.96 10.05
N LEU A 288 -6.95 4.78 10.67
CA LEU A 288 -6.54 3.52 10.00
C LEU A 288 -7.73 2.75 9.42
N GLY A 289 -8.93 2.89 9.96
CA GLY A 289 -10.10 2.11 9.54
C GLY A 289 -10.42 2.26 8.05
N LEU A 290 -10.49 3.50 7.53
CA LEU A 290 -10.76 3.74 6.11
C LEU A 290 -9.60 3.34 5.20
N PHE A 291 -8.36 3.44 5.68
CA PHE A 291 -7.20 2.91 4.98
C PHE A 291 -7.30 1.38 4.81
N ILE A 292 -7.65 0.64 5.87
CA ILE A 292 -7.87 -0.82 5.82
C ILE A 292 -9.01 -1.16 4.85
N VAL A 293 -10.11 -0.41 4.87
CA VAL A 293 -11.21 -0.56 3.89
C VAL A 293 -10.67 -0.50 2.45
N LYS A 294 -9.88 0.52 2.12
CA LYS A 294 -9.30 0.67 0.78
C LYS A 294 -8.39 -0.50 0.42
N GLN A 295 -7.49 -0.90 1.30
CA GLN A 295 -6.55 -2.01 1.08
C GLN A 295 -7.29 -3.34 0.79
N VAL A 296 -8.26 -3.69 1.62
CA VAL A 296 -9.03 -4.92 1.47
C VAL A 296 -9.84 -4.91 0.18
N VAL A 297 -10.53 -3.82 -0.13
CA VAL A 297 -11.35 -3.69 -1.34
C VAL A 297 -10.50 -3.77 -2.61
N GLU A 298 -9.38 -3.04 -2.67
CA GLU A 298 -8.48 -3.04 -3.82
C GLU A 298 -7.83 -4.42 -4.03
N ALA A 299 -7.45 -5.10 -2.97
CA ALA A 299 -6.90 -6.45 -3.06
C ALA A 299 -7.91 -7.48 -3.61
N HIS A 300 -9.22 -7.23 -3.42
CA HIS A 300 -10.27 -8.04 -4.02
C HIS A 300 -10.67 -7.56 -5.44
N GLY A 301 -9.88 -6.66 -6.04
CA GLY A 301 -10.14 -6.11 -7.38
C GLY A 301 -11.33 -5.16 -7.44
N GLY A 302 -11.79 -4.68 -6.29
CA GLY A 302 -12.85 -3.69 -6.17
C GLY A 302 -12.31 -2.25 -6.16
N LYS A 303 -13.23 -1.31 -6.02
CA LYS A 303 -12.93 0.12 -5.87
C LYS A 303 -13.82 0.70 -4.77
N VAL A 304 -13.22 1.44 -3.85
CA VAL A 304 -13.94 2.27 -2.87
C VAL A 304 -13.97 3.72 -3.32
N SER A 305 -15.07 4.38 -3.07
CA SER A 305 -15.27 5.81 -3.33
C SER A 305 -16.16 6.43 -2.26
N VAL A 306 -16.09 7.75 -2.11
CA VAL A 306 -16.91 8.52 -1.20
C VAL A 306 -17.52 9.69 -1.93
N SER A 307 -18.70 10.14 -1.49
CA SER A 307 -19.37 11.33 -1.98
C SER A 307 -20.26 11.91 -0.87
N ASN A 308 -20.50 13.19 -0.91
CA ASN A 308 -21.50 13.83 -0.05
C ASN A 308 -22.92 13.63 -0.58
N LEU A 309 -23.87 13.46 0.33
CA LEU A 309 -25.29 13.40 0.00
C LEU A 309 -25.86 14.84 -0.11
N ARG A 310 -26.82 15.03 -1.01
CA ARG A 310 -27.45 16.34 -1.22
C ARG A 310 -28.17 16.88 0.03
N GLN A 311 -28.61 16.00 0.91
CA GLN A 311 -29.34 16.32 2.14
C GLN A 311 -28.42 16.42 3.37
N GLY A 312 -27.11 16.39 3.18
CA GLY A 312 -26.10 16.26 4.24
C GLY A 312 -25.73 14.80 4.49
N GLY A 313 -24.52 14.60 5.03
CA GLY A 313 -23.96 13.28 5.27
C GLY A 313 -23.04 12.78 4.16
N ALA A 314 -22.40 11.67 4.41
CA ALA A 314 -21.48 11.01 3.48
C ALA A 314 -22.04 9.65 3.01
N LYS A 315 -21.63 9.26 1.82
CA LYS A 315 -21.89 7.95 1.22
C LYS A 315 -20.58 7.31 0.80
N PHE A 316 -20.23 6.23 1.45
CA PHE A 316 -19.16 5.33 1.04
C PHE A 316 -19.72 4.26 0.11
N SER A 317 -19.08 4.04 -1.02
CA SER A 317 -19.53 3.08 -2.04
C SER A 317 -18.38 2.17 -2.42
N ILE A 318 -18.61 0.86 -2.34
CA ILE A 318 -17.68 -0.19 -2.74
C ILE A 318 -18.24 -0.88 -3.97
N SER A 319 -17.50 -0.88 -5.05
CA SER A 319 -17.80 -1.61 -6.28
C SER A 319 -16.97 -2.88 -6.32
N LEU A 320 -17.62 -4.04 -6.44
CA LEU A 320 -17.00 -5.36 -6.48
C LEU A 320 -17.43 -6.07 -7.77
N LYS A 321 -16.57 -6.96 -8.27
CA LYS A 321 -16.92 -7.92 -9.32
C LYS A 321 -17.24 -9.26 -8.67
N ALA A 322 -18.45 -9.79 -8.91
CA ALA A 322 -18.89 -11.10 -8.40
C ALA A 322 -18.43 -12.25 -9.31
#